data_a46474d1d036bae5b29ad952206d1bfa
#
_entry.id   a46474d1d036bae5b29ad952206d1bfa
#
_cell.length_a   1.000
_cell.length_b   1.000
_cell.length_c   1.000
_cell.angle_alpha   90.00
_cell.angle_beta   90.00
_cell.angle_gamma   90.00
#
_symmetry.space_group_name_H-M   'P 1'
#
loop_
_entity.id
_entity.type
_entity.pdbx_description
1 polymer ?
#
loop_
_entity_poly.entity_id
_entity_poly.type
_entity_poly.pdbx_seq_one_letter_code
_entity_poly.pdbx_strand_id
1 'polypeptide(L)'
;MTPTSLSTRDAGWIIFILALGAGFSVASIYYAQPLLPLMGANLHLTVEGMGLVPTLTQAGYALGILFLLPLGDRHDRRRLILVKSVLLALLLLLCSLTGQLSSLLVVSLLIGMAATMAQDIVPAAAILAPAGKQGKMVGTVMTGLLLGILLSRTVSGVVGAVFGWRVMYQAAAVSVALIGLVMWRVLPRFAVHSTLSYPQLMASMAHLWQRYPALRRAALAQGALSIAFSAFWSTLAVMLSEHYHMGSAVAGGFGIAGAPGRWPRRLPAVWPINLAPVR
;
A
#
# COMPACT_ATOMS: atom_id res chain seq x y z
N MET A 1 7.53 -33.41 -2.73
CA MET A 1 6.09 -33.20 -2.90
C MET A 1 5.92 -32.23 -4.06
N THR A 2 5.49 -32.74 -5.20
CA THR A 2 5.15 -31.93 -6.38
C THR A 2 4.05 -30.95 -6.00
N PRO A 3 4.17 -29.64 -6.32
CA PRO A 3 3.09 -28.70 -6.08
C PRO A 3 1.89 -29.15 -6.93
N THR A 4 0.80 -29.54 -6.27
CA THR A 4 -0.49 -29.77 -6.92
C THR A 4 -0.81 -28.53 -7.75
N SER A 5 -0.84 -28.68 -9.07
CA SER A 5 -1.21 -27.61 -10.00
C SER A 5 -2.63 -27.17 -9.65
N LEU A 6 -2.74 -25.98 -9.06
CA LEU A 6 -4.05 -25.38 -8.80
C LEU A 6 -4.84 -25.32 -10.11
N SER A 7 -6.12 -25.67 -10.06
CA SER A 7 -6.99 -25.47 -11.21
C SER A 7 -6.97 -23.98 -11.60
N THR A 8 -7.18 -23.66 -12.86
CA THR A 8 -7.20 -22.26 -13.33
C THR A 8 -8.29 -21.43 -12.64
N ARG A 9 -9.38 -22.08 -12.20
CA ARG A 9 -10.48 -21.45 -11.47
C ARG A 9 -10.08 -21.12 -10.03
N ASP A 10 -9.40 -22.06 -9.34
CA ASP A 10 -8.94 -21.85 -7.96
C ASP A 10 -7.85 -20.78 -7.91
N ALA A 11 -6.92 -20.79 -8.88
CA ALA A 11 -5.91 -19.74 -9.00
C ALA A 11 -6.53 -18.36 -9.22
N GLY A 12 -7.60 -18.25 -10.04
CA GLY A 12 -8.31 -16.99 -10.27
C GLY A 12 -8.95 -16.42 -9.00
N TRP A 13 -9.58 -17.29 -8.19
CA TRP A 13 -10.17 -16.88 -6.91
C TRP A 13 -9.12 -16.41 -5.90
N ILE A 14 -8.03 -17.17 -5.77
CA ILE A 14 -6.92 -16.79 -4.87
C ILE A 14 -6.34 -15.42 -5.28
N ILE A 15 -6.13 -15.19 -6.59
CA ILE A 15 -5.62 -13.91 -7.09
C ILE A 15 -6.59 -12.76 -6.82
N PHE A 16 -7.90 -12.99 -6.92
CA PHE A 16 -8.89 -11.98 -6.57
C PHE A 16 -8.82 -11.60 -5.07
N ILE A 17 -8.71 -12.59 -4.18
CA ILE A 17 -8.52 -12.36 -2.74
C ILE A 17 -7.21 -11.60 -2.46
N LEU A 18 -6.13 -11.95 -3.17
CA LEU A 18 -4.87 -11.23 -3.07
C LEU A 18 -4.98 -9.79 -3.57
N ALA A 19 -5.72 -9.55 -4.65
CA ALA A 19 -5.97 -8.20 -5.15
C ALA A 19 -6.74 -7.34 -4.13
N LEU A 20 -7.76 -7.90 -3.48
CA LEU A 20 -8.47 -7.23 -2.38
C LEU A 20 -7.53 -6.98 -1.19
N GLY A 21 -6.73 -7.97 -0.79
CA GLY A 21 -5.76 -7.84 0.31
C GLY A 21 -4.73 -6.74 0.05
N ALA A 22 -4.19 -6.68 -1.16
CA ALA A 22 -3.27 -5.63 -1.57
C ALA A 22 -3.95 -4.24 -1.57
N GLY A 23 -5.20 -4.18 -2.07
CA GLY A 23 -5.99 -2.96 -2.09
C GLY A 23 -6.28 -2.41 -0.70
N PHE A 24 -6.81 -3.22 0.22
CA PHE A 24 -7.09 -2.80 1.60
C PHE A 24 -5.81 -2.44 2.37
N SER A 25 -4.73 -3.18 2.14
CA SER A 25 -3.45 -2.90 2.77
C SER A 25 -2.92 -1.53 2.36
N VAL A 26 -2.83 -1.27 1.05
CA VAL A 26 -2.29 0.00 0.56
C VAL A 26 -3.24 1.17 0.82
N ALA A 27 -4.55 0.94 0.84
CA ALA A 27 -5.55 1.95 1.18
C ALA A 27 -5.31 2.55 2.57
N SER A 28 -4.80 1.74 3.52
CA SER A 28 -4.52 2.17 4.91
C SER A 28 -3.52 3.32 5.00
N ILE A 29 -2.63 3.45 4.01
CA ILE A 29 -1.63 4.53 3.96
C ILE A 29 -2.28 5.88 3.66
N TYR A 30 -3.43 5.86 2.98
CA TYR A 30 -4.05 7.05 2.41
C TYR A 30 -5.33 7.50 3.13
N TYR A 31 -5.85 6.71 4.08
CA TYR A 31 -7.08 7.07 4.80
C TYR A 31 -6.99 8.38 5.57
N ALA A 32 -5.82 8.68 6.13
CA ALA A 32 -5.64 9.90 6.92
C ALA A 32 -5.82 11.18 6.09
N GLN A 33 -5.44 11.19 4.80
CA GLN A 33 -5.33 12.42 4.01
C GLN A 33 -6.63 13.26 4.01
N PRO A 34 -7.81 12.74 3.63
CA PRO A 34 -9.05 13.55 3.69
C PRO A 34 -9.59 13.73 5.12
N LEU A 35 -9.08 12.97 6.09
CA LEU A 35 -9.52 13.02 7.49
C LEU A 35 -8.72 14.01 8.35
N LEU A 36 -7.61 14.57 7.83
CA LEU A 36 -6.73 15.47 8.59
C LEU A 36 -7.48 16.62 9.27
N PRO A 37 -8.41 17.33 8.63
CA PRO A 37 -9.16 18.39 9.30
C PRO A 37 -10.02 17.86 10.46
N LEU A 38 -10.65 16.70 10.30
CA LEU A 38 -11.47 16.09 11.35
C LEU A 38 -10.61 15.63 12.54
N MET A 39 -9.43 15.06 12.26
CA MET A 39 -8.46 14.66 13.28
C MET A 39 -7.91 15.89 14.00
N GLY A 40 -7.58 16.94 13.25
CA GLY A 40 -7.10 18.22 13.77
C GLY A 40 -8.08 18.87 14.73
N ALA A 41 -9.34 18.99 14.32
CA ALA A 41 -10.40 19.57 15.17
C ALA A 41 -10.66 18.72 16.43
N ASN A 42 -10.64 17.39 16.31
CA ASN A 42 -10.95 16.50 17.43
C ASN A 42 -9.81 16.35 18.45
N LEU A 43 -8.57 16.43 18.01
CA LEU A 43 -7.37 16.28 18.83
C LEU A 43 -6.65 17.62 19.10
N HIS A 44 -7.23 18.74 18.68
CA HIS A 44 -6.66 20.09 18.79
C HIS A 44 -5.23 20.20 18.23
N LEU A 45 -5.02 19.61 17.02
CA LEU A 45 -3.73 19.59 16.38
C LEU A 45 -3.45 20.88 15.61
N THR A 46 -2.19 21.30 15.60
CA THR A 46 -1.71 22.37 14.70
C THR A 46 -1.65 21.84 13.25
N VAL A 47 -1.55 22.74 12.28
CA VAL A 47 -1.40 22.38 10.85
C VAL A 47 -0.17 21.50 10.64
N GLU A 48 0.95 21.83 11.31
CA GLU A 48 2.18 21.04 11.26
C GLU A 48 1.96 19.64 11.85
N GLY A 49 1.25 19.54 12.97
CA GLY A 49 0.91 18.26 13.62
C GLY A 49 0.06 17.37 12.71
N MET A 50 -0.91 17.95 11.99
CA MET A 50 -1.70 17.23 10.99
C MET A 50 -0.83 16.69 9.86
N GLY A 51 0.12 17.50 9.35
CA GLY A 51 1.03 17.11 8.27
C GLY A 51 2.00 15.96 8.65
N LEU A 52 2.32 15.81 9.93
CA LEU A 52 3.17 14.72 10.41
C LEU A 52 2.50 13.35 10.30
N VAL A 53 1.17 13.25 10.37
CA VAL A 53 0.45 11.97 10.29
C VAL A 53 0.71 11.23 8.98
N PRO A 54 0.41 11.79 7.79
CA PRO A 54 0.73 11.15 6.52
C PRO A 54 2.24 11.02 6.29
N THR A 55 3.05 11.96 6.79
CA THR A 55 4.50 11.90 6.66
C THR A 55 5.07 10.67 7.37
N LEU A 56 4.68 10.43 8.62
CA LEU A 56 5.14 9.25 9.36
C LEU A 56 4.55 7.95 8.82
N THR A 57 3.31 7.95 8.32
CA THR A 57 2.75 6.79 7.63
C THR A 57 3.59 6.41 6.40
N GLN A 58 3.96 7.39 5.58
CA GLN A 58 4.81 7.15 4.40
C GLN A 58 6.24 6.77 4.78
N ALA A 59 6.81 7.39 5.81
CA ALA A 59 8.12 7.01 6.34
C ALA A 59 8.10 5.56 6.85
N GLY A 60 7.07 5.17 7.60
CA GLY A 60 6.87 3.80 8.05
C GLY A 60 6.77 2.81 6.88
N TYR A 61 6.05 3.17 5.82
CA TYR A 61 5.95 2.35 4.62
C TYR A 61 7.30 2.17 3.92
N ALA A 62 8.07 3.25 3.80
CA ALA A 62 9.43 3.20 3.25
C ALA A 62 10.37 2.31 4.09
N LEU A 63 10.35 2.48 5.42
CA LEU A 63 11.11 1.62 6.34
C LEU A 63 10.65 0.16 6.27
N GLY A 64 9.37 -0.09 6.16
CA GLY A 64 8.81 -1.43 5.99
C GLY A 64 9.25 -2.09 4.69
N ILE A 65 9.29 -1.35 3.58
CA ILE A 65 9.83 -1.87 2.30
C ILE A 65 11.33 -2.18 2.47
N LEU A 66 12.08 -1.29 3.08
CA LEU A 66 13.53 -1.46 3.23
C LEU A 66 13.88 -2.65 4.14
N PHE A 67 13.21 -2.79 5.30
CA PHE A 67 13.58 -3.76 6.31
C PHE A 67 12.71 -5.00 6.35
N LEU A 68 11.41 -4.91 6.05
CA LEU A 68 10.51 -6.05 6.20
C LEU A 68 10.30 -6.83 4.90
N LEU A 69 10.43 -6.19 3.73
CA LEU A 69 10.24 -6.88 2.45
C LEU A 69 11.30 -7.95 2.18
N PRO A 70 12.61 -7.75 2.47
CA PRO A 70 13.63 -8.78 2.30
C PRO A 70 13.39 -10.06 3.13
N LEU A 71 12.60 -9.99 4.20
CA LEU A 71 12.21 -11.17 4.97
C LEU A 71 11.40 -12.16 4.14
N GLY A 72 10.70 -11.69 3.08
CA GLY A 72 9.94 -12.52 2.15
C GLY A 72 10.78 -13.49 1.34
N ASP A 73 12.08 -13.27 1.24
CA ASP A 73 13.00 -14.18 0.56
C ASP A 73 13.52 -15.30 1.49
N ARG A 74 13.46 -15.07 2.82
CA ARG A 74 13.93 -15.99 3.86
C ARG A 74 12.83 -16.77 4.57
N HIS A 75 11.61 -16.28 4.55
CA HIS A 75 10.50 -16.86 5.29
C HIS A 75 9.33 -17.16 4.35
N ASP A 76 8.48 -18.07 4.77
CA ASP A 76 7.23 -18.34 4.05
C ASP A 76 6.40 -17.06 3.90
N ARG A 77 6.22 -16.60 2.66
CA ARG A 77 5.46 -15.38 2.34
C ARG A 77 4.04 -15.43 2.90
N ARG A 78 3.41 -16.61 2.97
CA ARG A 78 2.12 -16.76 3.63
C ARG A 78 2.16 -16.28 5.06
N ARG A 79 3.16 -16.71 5.83
CA ARG A 79 3.31 -16.29 7.24
C ARG A 79 3.49 -14.78 7.35
N LEU A 80 4.33 -14.20 6.51
CA LEU A 80 4.58 -12.76 6.54
C LEU A 80 3.33 -11.95 6.19
N ILE A 81 2.59 -12.34 5.14
CA ILE A 81 1.33 -11.70 4.76
C ILE A 81 0.33 -11.77 5.92
N LEU A 82 0.17 -12.93 6.55
CA LEU A 82 -0.79 -13.11 7.65
C LEU A 82 -0.40 -12.34 8.91
N VAL A 83 0.86 -12.38 9.30
CA VAL A 83 1.37 -11.59 10.45
C VAL A 83 1.17 -10.10 10.21
N LYS A 84 1.55 -9.60 9.02
CA LYS A 84 1.35 -8.19 8.67
C LYS A 84 -0.14 -7.83 8.61
N SER A 85 -1.04 -8.71 8.15
CA SER A 85 -2.48 -8.44 8.15
C SER A 85 -3.05 -8.31 9.56
N VAL A 86 -2.65 -9.19 10.48
CA VAL A 86 -3.06 -9.10 11.89
C VAL A 86 -2.51 -7.82 12.53
N LEU A 87 -1.22 -7.54 12.36
CA LEU A 87 -0.60 -6.32 12.88
C LEU A 87 -1.28 -5.07 12.32
N LEU A 88 -1.55 -5.03 11.01
CA LEU A 88 -2.22 -3.89 10.39
C LEU A 88 -3.63 -3.68 10.95
N ALA A 89 -4.41 -4.75 11.10
CA ALA A 89 -5.75 -4.68 11.67
C ALA A 89 -5.72 -4.15 13.12
N LEU A 90 -4.80 -4.66 13.95
CA LEU A 90 -4.63 -4.20 15.33
C LEU A 90 -4.17 -2.74 15.40
N LEU A 91 -3.25 -2.32 14.54
CA LEU A 91 -2.76 -0.95 14.50
C LEU A 91 -3.83 0.04 14.00
N LEU A 92 -4.66 -0.36 13.03
CA LEU A 92 -5.80 0.44 12.60
C LEU A 92 -6.82 0.61 13.72
N LEU A 93 -7.12 -0.46 14.45
CA LEU A 93 -7.98 -0.38 15.61
C LEU A 93 -7.37 0.51 16.70
N LEU A 94 -6.09 0.34 17.01
CA LEU A 94 -5.37 1.17 17.96
C LEU A 94 -5.37 2.64 17.56
N CYS A 95 -5.20 2.93 16.27
CA CYS A 95 -5.28 4.30 15.73
C CYS A 95 -6.62 4.94 16.06
N SER A 96 -7.73 4.21 15.96
CA SER A 96 -9.06 4.73 16.29
C SER A 96 -9.23 5.10 17.78
N LEU A 97 -8.38 4.56 18.64
CA LEU A 97 -8.42 4.78 20.10
C LEU A 97 -7.45 5.88 20.56
N THR A 98 -6.62 6.42 19.65
CA THR A 98 -5.65 7.45 20.01
C THR A 98 -6.35 8.76 20.43
N GLY A 99 -5.84 9.35 21.51
CA GLY A 99 -6.32 10.64 22.04
C GLY A 99 -5.25 11.75 22.03
N GLN A 100 -4.02 11.45 21.62
CA GLN A 100 -2.89 12.37 21.65
C GLN A 100 -2.09 12.28 20.35
N LEU A 101 -1.47 13.39 19.95
CA LEU A 101 -0.63 13.45 18.75
C LEU A 101 0.50 12.41 18.77
N SER A 102 1.23 12.29 19.88
CA SER A 102 2.37 11.38 19.99
C SER A 102 1.99 9.91 19.73
N SER A 103 0.91 9.43 20.33
CA SER A 103 0.40 8.08 20.10
C SER A 103 -0.08 7.89 18.67
N LEU A 104 -0.76 8.90 18.11
CA LEU A 104 -1.22 8.88 16.72
C LEU A 104 -0.04 8.78 15.74
N LEU A 105 1.04 9.54 15.97
CA LEU A 105 2.23 9.53 15.11
C LEU A 105 2.96 8.19 15.15
N VAL A 106 3.15 7.61 16.33
CA VAL A 106 3.77 6.27 16.48
C VAL A 106 2.94 5.21 15.79
N VAL A 107 1.63 5.21 16.01
CA VAL A 107 0.73 4.23 15.37
C VAL A 107 0.70 4.43 13.86
N SER A 108 0.72 5.66 13.37
CA SER A 108 0.78 5.97 11.93
C SER A 108 2.05 5.41 11.26
N LEU A 109 3.20 5.57 11.91
CA LEU A 109 4.45 4.96 11.43
C LEU A 109 4.33 3.43 11.34
N LEU A 110 3.80 2.79 12.39
CA LEU A 110 3.63 1.34 12.43
C LEU A 110 2.58 0.84 11.42
N ILE A 111 1.49 1.58 11.20
CA ILE A 111 0.52 1.29 10.11
C ILE A 111 1.25 1.28 8.77
N GLY A 112 2.07 2.28 8.49
CA GLY A 112 2.88 2.32 7.26
C GLY A 112 3.74 1.07 7.11
N MET A 113 4.47 0.67 8.14
CA MET A 113 5.31 -0.52 8.12
C MET A 113 4.49 -1.80 7.86
N ALA A 114 3.37 -1.98 8.53
CA ALA A 114 2.52 -3.16 8.36
C ALA A 114 1.83 -3.20 6.98
N ALA A 115 1.47 -2.04 6.42
CA ALA A 115 0.84 -1.91 5.10
C ALA A 115 1.73 -2.38 3.94
N THR A 116 3.03 -2.62 4.18
CA THR A 116 3.92 -3.28 3.21
C THR A 116 3.51 -4.71 2.87
N MET A 117 2.49 -5.26 3.54
CA MET A 117 1.86 -6.52 3.16
C MET A 117 1.48 -6.55 1.68
N ALA A 118 1.04 -5.45 1.10
CA ALA A 118 0.73 -5.34 -0.33
C ALA A 118 1.93 -5.72 -1.22
N GLN A 119 3.14 -5.38 -0.81
CA GLN A 119 4.37 -5.68 -1.54
C GLN A 119 4.79 -7.16 -1.44
N ASP A 120 4.38 -7.87 -0.39
CA ASP A 120 4.56 -9.32 -0.28
C ASP A 120 3.55 -10.09 -1.14
N ILE A 121 2.35 -9.52 -1.32
CA ILE A 121 1.26 -10.12 -2.11
C ILE A 121 1.61 -10.17 -3.60
N VAL A 122 2.24 -9.12 -4.15
CA VAL A 122 2.55 -9.06 -5.60
C VAL A 122 3.46 -10.22 -6.05
N PRO A 123 4.60 -10.51 -5.41
CA PRO A 123 5.40 -11.69 -5.77
C PRO A 123 4.69 -13.01 -5.46
N ALA A 124 3.87 -13.08 -4.40
CA ALA A 124 3.08 -14.28 -4.11
C ALA A 124 2.13 -14.61 -5.26
N ALA A 125 1.48 -13.60 -5.86
CA ALA A 125 0.62 -13.77 -7.02
C ALA A 125 1.40 -14.27 -8.26
N ALA A 126 2.64 -13.78 -8.46
CA ALA A 126 3.51 -14.24 -9.55
C ALA A 126 3.87 -15.72 -9.41
N ILE A 127 4.15 -16.17 -8.17
CA ILE A 127 4.50 -17.58 -7.86
C ILE A 127 3.29 -18.51 -8.05
N LEU A 128 2.07 -18.06 -7.69
CA LEU A 128 0.85 -18.86 -7.81
C LEU A 128 0.29 -18.91 -9.22
N ALA A 129 0.79 -18.06 -10.12
CA ALA A 129 0.30 -17.98 -11.48
C ALA A 129 0.68 -19.23 -12.30
N PRO A 130 -0.24 -19.84 -13.06
CA PRO A 130 0.09 -20.87 -14.03
C PRO A 130 1.09 -20.36 -15.07
N ALA A 131 1.84 -21.29 -15.66
CA ALA A 131 2.83 -20.96 -16.70
C ALA A 131 2.19 -20.12 -17.82
N GLY A 132 2.85 -19.03 -18.21
CA GLY A 132 2.38 -18.09 -19.24
C GLY A 132 1.30 -17.11 -18.80
N LYS A 133 0.76 -17.19 -17.57
CA LYS A 133 -0.28 -16.27 -17.07
C LYS A 133 0.21 -15.31 -15.96
N GLN A 134 1.50 -15.31 -15.64
CA GLN A 134 2.07 -14.51 -14.57
C GLN A 134 1.77 -13.02 -14.71
N GLY A 135 2.02 -12.45 -15.89
CA GLY A 135 1.75 -11.03 -16.14
C GLY A 135 0.28 -10.64 -15.93
N LYS A 136 -0.67 -11.50 -16.37
CA LYS A 136 -2.11 -11.26 -16.18
C LYS A 136 -2.47 -11.27 -14.69
N MET A 137 -1.96 -12.22 -13.92
CA MET A 137 -2.31 -12.36 -12.51
C MET A 137 -1.69 -11.26 -11.65
N VAL A 138 -0.42 -10.92 -11.90
CA VAL A 138 0.22 -9.75 -11.28
C VAL A 138 -0.54 -8.47 -11.64
N GLY A 139 -0.93 -8.30 -12.91
CA GLY A 139 -1.75 -7.17 -13.35
C GLY A 139 -3.07 -7.05 -12.60
N THR A 140 -3.75 -8.16 -12.31
CA THR A 140 -4.99 -8.17 -11.51
C THR A 140 -4.72 -7.67 -10.07
N VAL A 141 -3.65 -8.14 -9.43
CA VAL A 141 -3.28 -7.68 -8.08
C VAL A 141 -2.90 -6.20 -8.09
N MET A 142 -2.14 -5.76 -9.09
CA MET A 142 -1.79 -4.33 -9.26
C MET A 142 -3.02 -3.46 -9.50
N THR A 143 -4.02 -3.95 -10.23
CA THR A 143 -5.30 -3.26 -10.39
C THR A 143 -6.02 -3.11 -9.06
N GLY A 144 -6.07 -4.17 -8.24
CA GLY A 144 -6.63 -4.11 -6.89
C GLY A 144 -5.90 -3.09 -6.00
N LEU A 145 -4.57 -3.08 -6.05
CA LEU A 145 -3.74 -2.11 -5.34
C LEU A 145 -4.04 -0.67 -5.77
N LEU A 146 -4.08 -0.41 -7.08
CA LEU A 146 -4.37 0.93 -7.62
C LEU A 146 -5.79 1.40 -7.28
N LEU A 147 -6.78 0.50 -7.34
CA LEU A 147 -8.13 0.78 -6.90
C LEU A 147 -8.18 1.10 -5.40
N GLY A 148 -7.39 0.38 -4.58
CA GLY A 148 -7.24 0.67 -3.16
C GLY A 148 -6.71 2.09 -2.93
N ILE A 149 -5.68 2.51 -3.66
CA ILE A 149 -5.14 3.88 -3.59
C ILE A 149 -6.20 4.91 -3.99
N LEU A 150 -6.90 4.67 -5.09
CA LEU A 150 -7.87 5.60 -5.65
C LEU A 150 -9.09 5.76 -4.75
N LEU A 151 -9.71 4.64 -4.37
CA LEU A 151 -10.96 4.63 -3.63
C LEU A 151 -10.78 4.95 -2.14
N SER A 152 -9.59 4.72 -1.59
CA SER A 152 -9.32 4.96 -0.16
C SER A 152 -9.70 6.38 0.27
N ARG A 153 -9.34 7.38 -0.53
CA ARG A 153 -9.61 8.79 -0.21
C ARG A 153 -11.11 9.09 -0.24
N THR A 154 -11.81 8.62 -1.26
CA THR A 154 -13.25 8.83 -1.39
C THR A 154 -14.00 8.15 -0.27
N VAL A 155 -13.70 6.87 -0.02
CA VAL A 155 -14.35 6.10 1.04
C VAL A 155 -14.07 6.71 2.41
N SER A 156 -12.80 7.03 2.72
CA SER A 156 -12.47 7.61 4.01
C SER A 156 -13.04 9.01 4.19
N GLY A 157 -13.08 9.82 3.13
CA GLY A 157 -13.69 11.16 3.17
C GLY A 157 -15.18 11.09 3.46
N VAL A 158 -15.92 10.22 2.79
CA VAL A 158 -17.38 10.05 2.99
C VAL A 158 -17.67 9.45 4.37
N VAL A 159 -17.02 8.34 4.73
CA VAL A 159 -17.22 7.70 6.04
C VAL A 159 -16.84 8.65 7.17
N GLY A 160 -15.74 9.38 7.01
CA GLY A 160 -15.29 10.35 7.99
C GLY A 160 -16.25 11.52 8.17
N ALA A 161 -16.86 12.02 7.09
CA ALA A 161 -17.85 13.09 7.17
C ALA A 161 -19.12 12.68 7.90
N VAL A 162 -19.57 11.43 7.73
CA VAL A 162 -20.85 10.94 8.29
C VAL A 162 -20.68 10.36 9.70
N PHE A 163 -19.64 9.55 9.90
CA PHE A 163 -19.46 8.75 11.12
C PHE A 163 -18.23 9.16 11.95
N GLY A 164 -17.42 10.07 11.43
CA GLY A 164 -16.18 10.49 12.06
C GLY A 164 -14.97 9.60 11.68
N TRP A 165 -13.77 10.16 11.89
CA TRP A 165 -12.51 9.52 11.46
C TRP A 165 -12.21 8.22 12.22
N ARG A 166 -12.64 8.09 13.50
CA ARG A 166 -12.41 6.88 14.28
C ARG A 166 -13.15 5.67 13.72
N VAL A 167 -14.41 5.86 13.31
CA VAL A 167 -15.22 4.79 12.70
C VAL A 167 -14.60 4.33 11.38
N MET A 168 -14.01 5.24 10.59
CA MET A 168 -13.29 4.85 9.38
C MET A 168 -12.14 3.89 9.69
N TYR A 169 -11.34 4.17 10.71
CA TYR A 169 -10.23 3.30 11.10
C TYR A 169 -10.72 1.96 11.67
N GLN A 170 -11.81 1.93 12.42
CA GLN A 170 -12.45 0.69 12.90
C GLN A 170 -12.96 -0.16 11.73
N ALA A 171 -13.66 0.45 10.78
CA ALA A 171 -14.12 -0.24 9.58
C ALA A 171 -12.96 -0.80 8.74
N ALA A 172 -11.87 -0.05 8.62
CA ALA A 172 -10.65 -0.50 7.96
C ALA A 172 -10.01 -1.68 8.70
N ALA A 173 -9.95 -1.64 10.03
CA ALA A 173 -9.44 -2.74 10.86
C ALA A 173 -10.23 -4.04 10.63
N VAL A 174 -11.56 -3.95 10.66
CA VAL A 174 -12.45 -5.08 10.40
C VAL A 174 -12.25 -5.61 8.99
N SER A 175 -12.17 -4.73 7.98
CA SER A 175 -11.97 -5.13 6.57
C SER A 175 -10.65 -5.87 6.38
N VAL A 176 -9.55 -5.36 6.97
CA VAL A 176 -8.23 -6.01 6.91
C VAL A 176 -8.23 -7.35 7.67
N ALA A 177 -8.89 -7.43 8.82
CA ALA A 177 -9.01 -8.67 9.59
C ALA A 177 -9.78 -9.74 8.81
N LEU A 178 -10.91 -9.38 8.20
CA LEU A 178 -11.73 -10.29 7.40
C LEU A 178 -10.96 -10.82 6.17
N ILE A 179 -10.32 -9.93 5.40
CA ILE A 179 -9.54 -10.38 4.24
C ILE A 179 -8.32 -11.20 4.67
N GLY A 180 -7.68 -10.87 5.81
CA GLY A 180 -6.62 -11.66 6.41
C GLY A 180 -7.08 -13.07 6.79
N LEU A 181 -8.27 -13.20 7.37
CA LEU A 181 -8.88 -14.49 7.70
C LEU A 181 -9.16 -15.32 6.44
N VAL A 182 -9.66 -14.69 5.38
CA VAL A 182 -9.87 -15.38 4.09
C VAL A 182 -8.52 -15.81 3.50
N MET A 183 -7.52 -14.93 3.49
CA MET A 183 -6.17 -15.28 3.02
C MET A 183 -5.55 -16.43 3.83
N TRP A 184 -5.78 -16.48 5.14
CA TRP A 184 -5.33 -17.60 5.97
C TRP A 184 -5.89 -18.95 5.52
N ARG A 185 -7.16 -18.97 5.05
CA ARG A 185 -7.82 -20.21 4.54
C ARG A 185 -7.36 -20.59 3.15
N VAL A 186 -7.04 -19.62 2.29
CA VAL A 186 -6.89 -19.83 0.84
C VAL A 186 -5.43 -19.89 0.41
N LEU A 187 -4.51 -19.16 1.09
CA LEU A 187 -3.11 -19.11 0.69
C LEU A 187 -2.38 -20.43 1.00
N PRO A 188 -1.70 -21.03 0.01
CA PRO A 188 -0.80 -22.14 0.26
C PRO A 188 0.49 -21.68 0.93
N ARG A 189 1.31 -22.60 1.41
CA ARG A 189 2.66 -22.31 1.87
C ARG A 189 3.58 -22.06 0.68
N PHE A 190 4.47 -21.08 0.82
CA PHE A 190 5.47 -20.77 -0.20
C PHE A 190 6.82 -21.36 0.18
N ALA A 191 7.52 -21.91 -0.81
CA ALA A 191 8.88 -22.36 -0.61
C ALA A 191 9.80 -21.17 -0.34
N VAL A 192 10.73 -21.34 0.56
CA VAL A 192 11.79 -20.37 0.84
C VAL A 192 12.89 -20.55 -0.20
N HIS A 193 13.29 -19.46 -0.85
CA HIS A 193 14.22 -19.50 -1.95
C HIS A 193 15.65 -19.04 -1.60
N SER A 194 15.82 -18.30 -0.52
CA SER A 194 17.13 -17.75 -0.14
C SER A 194 17.72 -18.42 1.09
N THR A 195 18.98 -18.82 0.98
CA THR A 195 19.82 -19.29 2.09
C THR A 195 20.64 -18.18 2.73
N LEU A 196 20.63 -16.96 2.17
CA LEU A 196 21.38 -15.83 2.66
C LEU A 196 20.90 -15.39 4.04
N SER A 197 21.81 -14.98 4.91
CA SER A 197 21.46 -14.35 6.18
C SER A 197 20.83 -12.96 5.95
N TYR A 198 20.06 -12.47 6.93
CA TYR A 198 19.42 -11.15 6.78
C TYR A 198 20.44 -10.01 6.56
N PRO A 199 21.61 -9.93 7.28
CA PRO A 199 22.64 -8.96 6.97
C PRO A 199 23.20 -9.08 5.55
N GLN A 200 23.34 -10.29 5.02
CA GLN A 200 23.79 -10.50 3.64
C GLN A 200 22.77 -10.00 2.61
N LEU A 201 21.48 -10.16 2.87
CA LEU A 201 20.42 -9.58 2.02
C LEU A 201 20.49 -8.05 2.04
N MET A 202 20.63 -7.44 3.19
CA MET A 202 20.78 -5.98 3.31
C MET A 202 22.05 -5.49 2.61
N ALA A 203 23.17 -6.20 2.78
CA ALA A 203 24.42 -5.89 2.08
C ALA A 203 24.27 -6.01 0.55
N SER A 204 23.53 -7.00 0.05
CA SER A 204 23.28 -7.14 -1.38
C SER A 204 22.48 -5.96 -1.95
N MET A 205 21.50 -5.45 -1.24
CA MET A 205 20.74 -4.25 -1.63
C MET A 205 21.63 -3.01 -1.68
N ALA A 206 22.50 -2.83 -0.66
CA ALA A 206 23.48 -1.74 -0.63
C ALA A 206 24.47 -1.84 -1.81
N HIS A 207 24.92 -3.07 -2.12
CA HIS A 207 25.79 -3.32 -3.28
C HIS A 207 25.09 -2.99 -4.61
N LEU A 208 23.83 -3.37 -4.80
CA LEU A 208 23.04 -3.02 -6.00
C LEU A 208 22.91 -1.50 -6.16
N TRP A 209 22.63 -0.80 -5.06
CA TRP A 209 22.56 0.66 -5.06
C TRP A 209 23.87 1.31 -5.48
N GLN A 210 25.01 0.80 -5.01
CA GLN A 210 26.34 1.32 -5.37
C GLN A 210 26.73 1.00 -6.82
N ARG A 211 26.42 -0.23 -7.27
CA ARG A 211 26.89 -0.75 -8.55
C ARG A 211 26.09 -0.21 -9.75
N TYR A 212 24.80 0.08 -9.59
CA TYR A 212 23.93 0.43 -10.72
C TYR A 212 23.42 1.87 -10.67
N PRO A 213 24.12 2.83 -11.34
CA PRO A 213 23.69 4.25 -11.38
C PRO A 213 22.28 4.47 -11.96
N ALA A 214 21.89 3.64 -12.95
CA ALA A 214 20.55 3.70 -13.53
C ALA A 214 19.46 3.39 -12.49
N LEU A 215 19.69 2.39 -11.63
CA LEU A 215 18.79 2.06 -10.54
C LEU A 215 18.62 3.23 -9.56
N ARG A 216 19.73 3.88 -9.18
CA ARG A 216 19.70 5.06 -8.31
C ARG A 216 18.89 6.20 -8.90
N ARG A 217 19.13 6.52 -10.19
CA ARG A 217 18.39 7.59 -10.88
C ARG A 217 16.91 7.30 -10.94
N ALA A 218 16.53 6.06 -11.29
CA ALA A 218 15.13 5.65 -11.34
C ALA A 218 14.47 5.71 -9.95
N ALA A 219 15.16 5.24 -8.90
CA ALA A 219 14.65 5.27 -7.53
C ALA A 219 14.49 6.71 -7.01
N LEU A 220 15.46 7.60 -7.28
CA LEU A 220 15.39 9.01 -6.89
C LEU A 220 14.26 9.74 -7.63
N ALA A 221 14.11 9.51 -8.94
CA ALA A 221 13.04 10.10 -9.73
C ALA A 221 11.65 9.64 -9.23
N GLN A 222 11.50 8.33 -8.97
CA GLN A 222 10.27 7.79 -8.38
C GLN A 222 10.02 8.34 -6.97
N GLY A 223 11.06 8.50 -6.16
CA GLY A 223 10.97 9.09 -4.83
C GLY A 223 10.47 10.55 -4.89
N ALA A 224 11.05 11.38 -5.76
CA ALA A 224 10.63 12.75 -5.96
C ALA A 224 9.14 12.84 -6.40
N LEU A 225 8.72 11.99 -7.33
CA LEU A 225 7.33 11.91 -7.77
C LEU A 225 6.40 11.51 -6.61
N SER A 226 6.81 10.56 -5.78
CA SER A 226 6.03 10.11 -4.62
C SER A 226 5.90 11.20 -3.55
N ILE A 227 6.96 11.99 -3.33
CA ILE A 227 6.94 13.14 -2.42
C ILE A 227 5.93 14.18 -2.94
N ALA A 228 6.03 14.56 -4.22
CA ALA A 228 5.12 15.53 -4.82
C ALA A 228 3.66 15.07 -4.75
N PHE A 229 3.41 13.79 -5.05
CA PHE A 229 2.08 13.19 -4.94
C PHE A 229 1.52 13.23 -3.52
N SER A 230 2.32 12.83 -2.53
CA SER A 230 1.90 12.84 -1.13
C SER A 230 1.69 14.25 -0.59
N ALA A 231 2.57 15.19 -0.92
CA ALA A 231 2.44 16.60 -0.54
C ALA A 231 1.14 17.18 -1.09
N PHE A 232 0.86 16.99 -2.40
CA PHE A 232 -0.37 17.47 -3.03
C PHE A 232 -1.62 16.98 -2.30
N TRP A 233 -1.76 15.66 -2.09
CA TRP A 233 -2.95 15.09 -1.48
C TRP A 233 -3.12 15.44 0.00
N SER A 234 -2.02 15.59 0.74
CA SER A 234 -2.07 15.97 2.15
C SER A 234 -2.45 17.44 2.32
N THR A 235 -1.91 18.32 1.47
CA THR A 235 -2.19 19.76 1.51
C THR A 235 -3.59 20.05 1.00
N LEU A 236 -4.07 19.34 -0.02
CA LEU A 236 -5.38 19.55 -0.63
C LEU A 236 -6.51 19.51 0.39
N ALA A 237 -6.54 18.52 1.27
CA ALA A 237 -7.60 18.36 2.25
C ALA A 237 -7.64 19.52 3.27
N VAL A 238 -6.47 19.97 3.72
CA VAL A 238 -6.34 21.10 4.64
C VAL A 238 -6.73 22.41 3.94
N MET A 239 -6.24 22.65 2.72
CA MET A 239 -6.58 23.83 1.93
C MET A 239 -8.09 23.94 1.66
N LEU A 240 -8.74 22.82 1.27
CA LEU A 240 -10.17 22.80 1.03
C LEU A 240 -10.97 23.09 2.31
N SER A 241 -10.51 22.61 3.46
CA SER A 241 -11.15 22.88 4.74
C SER A 241 -10.98 24.32 5.20
N GLU A 242 -9.75 24.87 5.17
CA GLU A 242 -9.44 26.19 5.73
C GLU A 242 -9.86 27.35 4.83
N HIS A 243 -9.65 27.23 3.51
CA HIS A 243 -9.91 28.34 2.59
C HIS A 243 -11.28 28.26 1.91
N TYR A 244 -11.80 27.07 1.67
CA TYR A 244 -13.05 26.85 0.95
C TYR A 244 -14.18 26.32 1.83
N HIS A 245 -13.93 26.04 3.11
CA HIS A 245 -14.89 25.48 4.08
C HIS A 245 -15.58 24.19 3.59
N MET A 246 -14.84 23.40 2.79
CA MET A 246 -15.31 22.13 2.21
C MET A 246 -14.94 20.95 3.11
N GLY A 247 -15.90 20.07 3.35
CA GLY A 247 -15.71 18.92 4.22
C GLY A 247 -14.87 17.79 3.61
N SER A 248 -14.50 16.81 4.45
CA SER A 248 -13.68 15.64 4.09
C SER A 248 -14.26 14.81 2.95
N ALA A 249 -15.59 14.77 2.78
CA ALA A 249 -16.25 14.08 1.67
C ALA A 249 -15.87 14.67 0.31
N VAL A 250 -15.82 16.03 0.22
CA VAL A 250 -15.40 16.72 -1.01
C VAL A 250 -13.92 16.48 -1.27
N ALA A 251 -13.07 16.62 -0.25
CA ALA A 251 -11.63 16.33 -0.37
C ALA A 251 -11.38 14.89 -0.84
N GLY A 252 -12.12 13.92 -0.32
CA GLY A 252 -12.07 12.53 -0.76
C GLY A 252 -12.59 12.33 -2.20
N GLY A 253 -13.61 13.09 -2.60
CA GLY A 253 -14.20 13.04 -3.95
C GLY A 253 -13.21 13.40 -5.06
N PHE A 254 -12.26 14.31 -4.80
CA PHE A 254 -11.15 14.60 -5.72
C PHE A 254 -10.29 13.38 -6.05
N GLY A 255 -10.29 12.34 -5.20
CA GLY A 255 -9.66 11.06 -5.50
C GLY A 255 -10.21 10.39 -6.76
N ILE A 256 -11.52 10.51 -7.03
CA ILE A 256 -12.15 10.00 -8.25
C ILE A 256 -11.87 10.94 -9.44
N ALA A 257 -11.88 12.25 -9.23
CA ALA A 257 -11.61 13.22 -10.28
C ALA A 257 -10.18 13.12 -10.84
N GLY A 258 -9.24 12.64 -10.03
CA GLY A 258 -7.87 12.32 -10.44
C GLY A 258 -7.74 11.01 -11.25
N ALA A 259 -8.81 10.22 -11.39
CA ALA A 259 -8.84 9.10 -12.32
C ALA A 259 -8.81 9.65 -13.77
N PRO A 260 -7.99 9.09 -14.68
CA PRO A 260 -7.77 9.66 -15.99
C PRO A 260 -9.09 9.79 -16.74
N GLY A 261 -9.52 11.02 -16.93
CA GLY A 261 -10.45 11.38 -17.97
C GLY A 261 -9.86 10.88 -19.29
N ARG A 262 -10.62 10.10 -20.03
CA ARG A 262 -10.36 9.61 -21.39
C ARG A 262 -8.94 9.93 -21.91
N TRP A 263 -7.99 9.08 -21.60
CA TRP A 263 -6.71 9.08 -22.30
C TRP A 263 -7.02 8.83 -23.80
N PRO A 264 -6.56 9.69 -24.72
CA PRO A 264 -6.82 9.49 -26.12
C PRO A 264 -6.23 8.13 -26.55
N ARG A 265 -7.08 7.29 -27.14
CA ARG A 265 -6.74 5.92 -27.58
C ARG A 265 -5.68 5.85 -28.70
N ARG A 266 -4.95 6.91 -28.96
CA ARG A 266 -3.92 6.96 -30.02
C ARG A 266 -2.68 7.67 -29.52
N LEU A 267 -1.87 6.97 -28.71
CA LEU A 267 -0.44 7.17 -28.80
C LEU A 267 0.07 6.12 -29.81
N PRO A 268 0.72 6.53 -30.91
CA PRO A 268 1.37 5.58 -31.79
C PRO A 268 2.42 4.84 -30.97
N ALA A 269 2.48 3.51 -31.12
CA ALA A 269 3.52 2.66 -30.59
C ALA A 269 4.85 3.01 -31.29
N VAL A 270 5.50 4.06 -30.83
CA VAL A 270 6.82 4.46 -31.31
C VAL A 270 7.76 4.55 -30.13
N TRP A 271 8.11 3.39 -29.59
CA TRP A 271 9.36 3.23 -28.88
C TRP A 271 9.89 1.82 -29.18
N PRO A 272 10.78 1.68 -30.16
CA PRO A 272 11.52 0.45 -30.33
C PRO A 272 12.49 0.35 -29.16
N ILE A 273 12.19 -0.48 -28.17
CA ILE A 273 13.17 -0.94 -27.20
C ILE A 273 14.10 -1.88 -27.97
N ASN A 274 15.16 -1.34 -28.54
CA ASN A 274 16.28 -2.13 -29.01
C ASN A 274 17.01 -2.69 -27.79
N LEU A 275 16.58 -3.86 -27.35
CA LEU A 275 17.36 -4.69 -26.44
C LEU A 275 18.50 -5.31 -27.25
N ALA A 276 19.61 -4.60 -27.40
CA ALA A 276 20.85 -5.19 -27.84
C ALA A 276 21.28 -6.22 -26.76
N PRO A 277 21.63 -7.46 -27.14
CA PRO A 277 22.14 -8.45 -26.21
C PRO A 277 23.46 -7.97 -25.64
N VAL A 278 23.51 -7.81 -24.31
CA VAL A 278 24.76 -7.59 -23.59
C VAL A 278 25.54 -8.90 -23.62
N ARG A 279 26.65 -8.92 -24.37
CA ARG A 279 27.67 -9.92 -24.26
C ARG A 279 28.50 -9.74 -23.02
#